data_61d0b670198516bef7f6d5fcbdf77ddc
#
_entry.id   61d0b670198516bef7f6d5fcbdf77ddc
#
_cell.length_a   1.000
_cell.length_b   1.000
_cell.length_c   1.000
_cell.angle_alpha   90.00
_cell.angle_beta   90.00
_cell.angle_gamma   90.00
#
_symmetry.space_group_name_H-M   'P 1'
#
loop_
_entity.id
_entity.type
_entity.pdbx_description
1 polymer ?
#
loop_
_entity_poly.entity_id
_entity_poly.type
_entity_poly.pdbx_seq_one_letter_code
_entity_poly.pdbx_strand_id
1 'polypeptide(L)'
;MTEPALTLSPDQAEAHDRVEELLRGAGIDLDAGRLAPPREGREQVMALLGKAGSGKTLLLAELCRALSEAGVETVSGDWEGRRRRDRRTLAVLAPTNKAASVLRQRGVPATTIHRILYTPVYDPDYERIAEWLAGEGERPEIEGLGEAALDRAAAFYARHASVPGALAAAGLRGSDFITGWKRREDPLDVGFVDEASMLDARQFDDLREIFPTLVLFGDPAQLAPVGQSGEMIFDRLAPERKMELHRVHRQEADNPILDLAHALGDPALGFAEFERMIQEAASRDARVVWSPRVEVDLMARSPVLVWRNATRIRLIDAFRRVHEAPEDRLLPGEPLICDGIELPLKHRKKRLDLEARGLIKGAQVIYKGPGKRAGFSRLHVVGAEEPQVSAASIVKIEKPGEEEPFLPYAAHMGAVFLHGAAVTIHKAQGSQWDTVQVFAPDLFA
;
A
#
# COMPACT_ATOMS: atom_id res chain seq x y z
N MET A 1 -10.00 32.49 -6.74
CA MET A 1 -8.71 32.41 -7.42
C MET A 1 -8.83 31.18 -8.33
N THR A 2 -8.89 31.39 -9.63
CA THR A 2 -8.87 30.29 -10.62
C THR A 2 -7.50 29.66 -10.57
N GLU A 3 -7.43 28.37 -10.24
CA GLU A 3 -6.20 27.60 -10.38
C GLU A 3 -5.68 27.74 -11.83
N PRO A 4 -4.38 27.90 -12.03
CA PRO A 4 -3.82 27.96 -13.37
C PRO A 4 -4.17 26.67 -14.11
N ALA A 5 -4.70 26.82 -15.34
CA ALA A 5 -5.03 25.69 -16.20
C ALA A 5 -3.81 24.77 -16.33
N LEU A 6 -3.99 23.51 -16.04
CA LEU A 6 -2.95 22.49 -16.08
C LEU A 6 -2.47 22.36 -17.53
N THR A 7 -1.19 22.61 -17.78
CA THR A 7 -0.61 22.49 -19.13
C THR A 7 -0.01 21.09 -19.26
N LEU A 8 -0.73 20.20 -19.96
CA LEU A 8 -0.23 18.88 -20.30
C LEU A 8 0.91 18.98 -21.32
N SER A 9 1.90 18.09 -21.23
CA SER A 9 2.89 17.92 -22.29
C SER A 9 2.25 17.25 -23.52
N PRO A 10 2.87 17.36 -24.73
CA PRO A 10 2.28 16.79 -25.94
C PRO A 10 1.94 15.29 -25.84
N ASP A 11 2.80 14.49 -25.21
CA ASP A 11 2.57 13.07 -24.98
C ASP A 11 1.47 12.80 -23.92
N GLN A 12 1.37 13.66 -22.91
CA GLN A 12 0.27 13.60 -21.95
C GLN A 12 -1.07 14.01 -22.58
N ALA A 13 -1.06 15.03 -23.47
CA ALA A 13 -2.26 15.44 -24.20
C ALA A 13 -2.74 14.30 -25.14
N GLU A 14 -1.83 13.68 -25.89
CA GLU A 14 -2.16 12.51 -26.71
C GLU A 14 -2.70 11.35 -25.88
N ALA A 15 -2.12 11.09 -24.68
CA ALA A 15 -2.61 10.06 -23.78
C ALA A 15 -4.00 10.39 -23.23
N HIS A 16 -4.27 11.66 -22.92
CA HIS A 16 -5.59 12.15 -22.51
C HIS A 16 -6.62 11.88 -23.60
N ASP A 17 -6.34 12.31 -24.85
CA ASP A 17 -7.25 12.11 -25.98
C ASP A 17 -7.55 10.64 -26.24
N ARG A 18 -6.55 9.76 -26.11
CA ARG A 18 -6.72 8.31 -26.25
C ARG A 18 -7.59 7.71 -25.15
N VAL A 19 -7.45 8.17 -23.91
CA VAL A 19 -8.34 7.74 -22.82
C VAL A 19 -9.75 8.25 -23.04
N GLU A 20 -9.93 9.49 -23.51
CA GLU A 20 -11.25 10.02 -23.87
C GLU A 20 -11.91 9.22 -24.98
N GLU A 21 -11.17 8.80 -26.01
CA GLU A 21 -11.71 7.94 -27.06
C GLU A 21 -12.16 6.59 -26.51
N LEU A 22 -11.38 5.98 -25.59
CA LEU A 22 -11.74 4.75 -24.91
C LEU A 22 -13.01 4.93 -24.06
N LEU A 23 -13.11 6.01 -23.30
CA LEU A 23 -14.28 6.36 -22.49
C LEU A 23 -15.52 6.63 -23.36
N ARG A 24 -15.36 7.32 -24.49
CA ARG A 24 -16.42 7.56 -25.48
C ARG A 24 -16.94 6.23 -26.06
N GLY A 25 -16.03 5.29 -26.34
CA GLY A 25 -16.38 3.90 -26.70
C GLY A 25 -17.19 3.19 -25.63
N ALA A 26 -16.96 3.50 -24.36
CA ALA A 26 -17.71 3.00 -23.21
C ALA A 26 -19.02 3.78 -22.92
N GLY A 27 -19.33 4.80 -23.73
CA GLY A 27 -20.53 5.63 -23.57
C GLY A 27 -20.37 6.82 -22.63
N ILE A 28 -19.14 7.20 -22.29
CA ILE A 28 -18.82 8.40 -21.51
C ILE A 28 -18.14 9.41 -22.42
N ASP A 29 -18.86 10.45 -22.81
CA ASP A 29 -18.36 11.52 -23.67
C ASP A 29 -18.07 12.76 -22.81
N LEU A 30 -16.79 12.98 -22.51
CA LEU A 30 -16.34 14.06 -21.63
C LEU A 30 -16.53 15.43 -22.30
N ASP A 31 -16.27 15.55 -23.61
CA ASP A 31 -16.43 16.80 -24.36
C ASP A 31 -17.89 17.27 -24.39
N ALA A 32 -18.81 16.33 -24.60
CA ALA A 32 -20.24 16.65 -24.68
C ALA A 32 -20.95 16.59 -23.34
N GLY A 33 -20.27 16.17 -22.25
CA GLY A 33 -20.86 15.95 -20.94
C GLY A 33 -22.00 14.91 -20.95
N ARG A 34 -21.92 13.90 -21.84
CA ARG A 34 -22.99 12.92 -22.02
C ARG A 34 -22.59 11.56 -21.43
N LEU A 35 -23.49 11.01 -20.64
CA LEU A 35 -23.38 9.66 -20.08
C LEU A 35 -24.46 8.77 -20.70
N ALA A 36 -24.05 7.84 -21.57
CA ALA A 36 -24.90 6.79 -22.10
C ALA A 36 -24.88 5.56 -21.19
N PRO A 37 -25.92 4.70 -21.20
CA PRO A 37 -25.89 3.42 -20.52
C PRO A 37 -24.68 2.58 -20.96
N PRO A 38 -24.11 1.73 -20.06
CA PRO A 38 -22.99 0.87 -20.40
C PRO A 38 -23.37 -0.07 -21.54
N ARG A 39 -22.47 -0.21 -22.50
CA ARG A 39 -22.63 -1.16 -23.61
C ARG A 39 -22.16 -2.53 -23.15
N GLU A 40 -23.04 -3.50 -23.20
CA GLU A 40 -22.70 -4.89 -22.87
C GLU A 40 -21.67 -5.47 -23.86
N GLY A 41 -20.72 -6.26 -23.36
CA GLY A 41 -19.84 -7.12 -24.16
C GLY A 41 -18.62 -6.45 -24.79
N ARG A 42 -18.27 -5.20 -24.46
CA ARG A 42 -17.00 -4.56 -24.88
C ARG A 42 -16.10 -4.33 -23.70
N GLU A 43 -15.21 -5.28 -23.51
CA GLU A 43 -14.07 -5.09 -22.64
C GLU A 43 -13.04 -4.19 -23.33
N GLN A 44 -12.64 -3.11 -22.65
CA GLN A 44 -11.66 -2.15 -23.14
C GLN A 44 -10.57 -1.97 -22.07
N VAL A 45 -9.36 -2.38 -22.40
CA VAL A 45 -8.19 -2.21 -21.53
C VAL A 45 -7.15 -1.41 -22.28
N MET A 46 -6.57 -0.41 -21.60
CA MET A 46 -5.47 0.40 -22.10
C MET A 46 -4.40 0.57 -21.01
N ALA A 47 -3.14 0.59 -21.38
CA ALA A 47 -2.03 0.89 -20.49
C ALA A 47 -1.35 2.20 -20.89
N LEU A 48 -1.18 3.09 -19.90
CA LEU A 48 -0.38 4.29 -19.97
C LEU A 48 0.92 4.05 -19.22
N LEU A 49 1.99 3.87 -19.95
CA LEU A 49 3.29 3.49 -19.44
C LEU A 49 4.23 4.69 -19.41
N GLY A 50 5.05 4.76 -18.39
CA GLY A 50 6.06 5.83 -18.31
C GLY A 50 6.92 5.66 -17.07
N LYS A 51 8.16 6.08 -17.16
CA LYS A 51 9.10 6.08 -16.02
C LYS A 51 8.63 7.02 -14.92
N ALA A 52 9.24 6.92 -13.74
CA ALA A 52 9.05 7.89 -12.66
C ALA A 52 9.26 9.31 -13.22
N GLY A 53 8.41 10.28 -12.83
CA GLY A 53 8.49 11.66 -13.32
C GLY A 53 7.84 11.95 -14.68
N SER A 54 7.28 10.97 -15.38
CA SER A 54 6.58 11.19 -16.66
C SER A 54 5.18 11.85 -16.51
N GLY A 55 4.74 12.13 -15.28
CA GLY A 55 3.48 12.83 -15.01
C GLY A 55 2.24 11.96 -15.06
N LYS A 56 2.34 10.63 -14.98
CA LYS A 56 1.20 9.69 -14.91
C LYS A 56 0.14 10.10 -13.89
N THR A 57 0.56 10.42 -12.68
CA THR A 57 -0.35 10.80 -11.58
C THR A 57 -1.06 12.13 -11.86
N LEU A 58 -0.41 13.06 -12.56
CA LEU A 58 -1.01 14.32 -12.99
C LEU A 58 -2.12 14.08 -14.01
N LEU A 59 -1.83 13.27 -15.03
CA LEU A 59 -2.80 12.88 -16.04
C LEU A 59 -4.00 12.12 -15.41
N LEU A 60 -3.72 11.20 -14.49
CA LEU A 60 -4.75 10.48 -13.76
C LEU A 60 -5.65 11.42 -12.96
N ALA A 61 -5.09 12.42 -12.27
CA ALA A 61 -5.85 13.41 -11.52
C ALA A 61 -6.76 14.25 -12.43
N GLU A 62 -6.25 14.67 -13.59
CA GLU A 62 -7.01 15.44 -14.58
C GLU A 62 -8.17 14.62 -15.15
N LEU A 63 -7.95 13.38 -15.53
CA LEU A 63 -8.99 12.47 -15.99
C LEU A 63 -10.07 12.21 -14.92
N CYS A 64 -9.67 12.06 -13.66
CA CYS A 64 -10.61 11.91 -12.55
C CYS A 64 -11.47 13.17 -12.37
N ARG A 65 -10.88 14.36 -12.49
CA ARG A 65 -11.58 15.63 -12.42
C ARG A 65 -12.62 15.75 -13.54
N ALA A 66 -12.21 15.49 -14.79
CA ALA A 66 -13.07 15.54 -15.95
C ALA A 66 -14.25 14.57 -15.85
N LEU A 67 -14.01 13.33 -15.40
CA LEU A 67 -15.06 12.34 -15.15
C LEU A 67 -16.03 12.77 -14.05
N SER A 68 -15.54 13.37 -12.97
CA SER A 68 -16.38 13.89 -11.89
C SER A 68 -17.25 15.05 -12.35
N GLU A 69 -16.70 15.98 -13.15
CA GLU A 69 -17.42 17.10 -13.76
C GLU A 69 -18.50 16.62 -14.74
N ALA A 70 -18.26 15.54 -15.46
CA ALA A 70 -19.25 14.89 -16.33
C ALA A 70 -20.34 14.12 -15.54
N GLY A 71 -20.25 14.05 -14.21
CA GLY A 71 -21.24 13.40 -13.34
C GLY A 71 -21.04 11.90 -13.13
N VAL A 72 -19.83 11.38 -13.38
CA VAL A 72 -19.48 9.99 -13.05
C VAL A 72 -19.26 9.89 -11.53
N GLU A 73 -19.93 8.92 -10.89
CA GLU A 73 -19.86 8.72 -9.44
C GLU A 73 -18.58 7.97 -9.06
N THR A 74 -17.80 8.54 -8.15
CA THR A 74 -16.59 7.87 -7.65
C THR A 74 -16.92 6.87 -6.56
N VAL A 75 -16.45 5.64 -6.75
CA VAL A 75 -16.61 4.52 -5.81
C VAL A 75 -15.40 4.51 -4.85
N SER A 76 -15.66 4.68 -3.57
CA SER A 76 -14.65 4.56 -2.50
C SER A 76 -14.61 3.14 -1.93
N GLY A 77 -13.58 2.85 -1.11
CA GLY A 77 -13.47 1.56 -0.41
C GLY A 77 -14.60 1.26 0.59
N ASP A 78 -15.33 2.28 1.00
CA ASP A 78 -16.48 2.18 1.91
C ASP A 78 -17.83 2.21 1.17
N TRP A 79 -17.77 2.14 -0.16
CA TRP A 79 -18.98 2.13 -0.98
C TRP A 79 -19.72 0.81 -0.81
N GLU A 80 -20.86 0.86 -0.17
CA GLU A 80 -21.79 -0.27 0.03
C GLU A 80 -22.99 -0.21 -0.94
N GLY A 81 -22.98 0.78 -1.85
CA GLY A 81 -24.05 0.99 -2.80
C GLY A 81 -24.16 -0.14 -3.82
N ARG A 82 -25.39 -0.46 -4.22
CA ARG A 82 -25.63 -1.21 -5.45
C ARG A 82 -25.48 -0.25 -6.62
N ARG A 83 -24.83 -0.72 -7.71
CA ARG A 83 -24.78 0.03 -8.96
C ARG A 83 -26.20 0.47 -9.35
N ARG A 84 -26.39 1.76 -9.52
CA ARG A 84 -27.62 2.29 -10.09
C ARG A 84 -27.49 2.27 -11.62
N ARG A 85 -28.50 1.77 -12.30
CA ARG A 85 -28.51 1.69 -13.78
C ARG A 85 -28.43 3.06 -14.47
N ASP A 86 -28.83 4.12 -13.77
CA ASP A 86 -28.84 5.51 -14.21
C ASP A 86 -27.54 6.29 -13.93
N ARG A 87 -26.55 5.67 -13.27
CA ARG A 87 -25.28 6.32 -12.92
C ARG A 87 -24.11 5.50 -13.41
N ARG A 88 -23.10 6.22 -13.91
CA ARG A 88 -21.81 5.64 -14.27
C ARG A 88 -20.87 5.76 -13.08
N THR A 89 -20.00 4.80 -12.93
CA THR A 89 -19.09 4.68 -11.78
C THR A 89 -17.63 4.69 -12.21
N LEU A 90 -16.80 5.34 -11.40
CA LEU A 90 -15.33 5.33 -11.50
C LEU A 90 -14.75 4.82 -10.19
N ALA A 91 -13.84 3.85 -10.25
CA ALA A 91 -12.98 3.50 -9.14
C ALA A 91 -11.53 3.81 -9.48
N VAL A 92 -10.85 4.56 -8.60
CA VAL A 92 -9.40 4.78 -8.70
C VAL A 92 -8.71 3.85 -7.71
N LEU A 93 -7.87 3.00 -8.23
CA LEU A 93 -7.33 1.83 -7.55
C LEU A 93 -5.80 1.90 -7.47
N ALA A 94 -5.27 1.43 -6.36
CA ALA A 94 -3.83 1.19 -6.21
C ALA A 94 -3.57 -0.15 -5.53
N PRO A 95 -2.45 -0.82 -5.81
CA PRO A 95 -2.16 -2.13 -5.22
C PRO A 95 -1.89 -2.06 -3.71
N THR A 96 -1.45 -0.92 -3.21
CA THR A 96 -1.12 -0.73 -1.78
C THR A 96 -1.87 0.44 -1.16
N ASN A 97 -2.09 0.37 0.18
CA ASN A 97 -2.68 1.48 0.93
C ASN A 97 -1.82 2.76 0.85
N LYS A 98 -0.49 2.59 0.78
CA LYS A 98 0.43 3.73 0.68
C LYS A 98 0.29 4.45 -0.66
N ALA A 99 0.29 3.71 -1.77
CA ALA A 99 0.06 4.29 -3.10
C ALA A 99 -1.31 4.99 -3.17
N ALA A 100 -2.38 4.35 -2.67
CA ALA A 100 -3.70 4.99 -2.58
C ALA A 100 -3.67 6.27 -1.71
N SER A 101 -2.90 6.29 -0.62
CA SER A 101 -2.77 7.48 0.23
C SER A 101 -2.06 8.62 -0.48
N VAL A 102 -0.99 8.33 -1.22
CA VAL A 102 -0.27 9.35 -2.02
C VAL A 102 -1.20 9.99 -3.06
N LEU A 103 -2.04 9.19 -3.70
CA LEU A 103 -3.05 9.70 -4.63
C LEU A 103 -4.07 10.60 -3.92
N ARG A 104 -4.57 10.19 -2.74
CA ARG A 104 -5.52 11.00 -1.95
C ARG A 104 -4.94 12.34 -1.51
N GLN A 105 -3.66 12.39 -1.12
CA GLN A 105 -2.97 13.64 -0.80
C GLN A 105 -2.89 14.61 -1.98
N ARG A 106 -2.97 14.09 -3.21
CA ARG A 106 -3.02 14.87 -4.45
C ARG A 106 -4.46 15.15 -4.93
N GLY A 107 -5.46 14.92 -4.06
CA GLY A 107 -6.87 15.16 -4.38
C GLY A 107 -7.55 14.07 -5.20
N VAL A 108 -6.87 12.94 -5.48
CA VAL A 108 -7.44 11.81 -6.23
C VAL A 108 -8.12 10.84 -5.26
N PRO A 109 -9.43 10.51 -5.42
CA PRO A 109 -10.18 9.66 -4.49
C PRO A 109 -9.84 8.17 -4.67
N ALA A 110 -8.60 7.79 -4.38
CA ALA A 110 -8.10 6.44 -4.58
C ALA A 110 -8.35 5.51 -3.38
N THR A 111 -8.55 4.23 -3.67
CA THR A 111 -8.62 3.14 -2.71
C THR A 111 -7.77 1.96 -3.15
N THR A 112 -7.68 0.90 -2.35
CA THR A 112 -6.93 -0.28 -2.78
C THR A 112 -7.79 -1.21 -3.62
N ILE A 113 -7.15 -1.89 -4.58
CA ILE A 113 -7.75 -2.95 -5.40
C ILE A 113 -8.49 -3.94 -4.51
N HIS A 114 -7.84 -4.39 -3.45
CA HIS A 114 -8.40 -5.39 -2.55
C HIS A 114 -9.73 -4.95 -1.90
N ARG A 115 -9.86 -3.67 -1.53
CA ARG A 115 -11.10 -3.14 -0.93
C ARG A 115 -12.28 -3.10 -1.89
N ILE A 116 -12.02 -2.95 -3.17
CA ILE A 116 -13.06 -2.93 -4.20
C ILE A 116 -13.42 -4.34 -4.66
N LEU A 117 -12.39 -5.19 -4.88
CA LEU A 117 -12.62 -6.51 -5.47
C LEU A 117 -13.11 -7.56 -4.47
N TYR A 118 -12.66 -7.49 -3.20
CA TYR A 118 -12.85 -8.60 -2.28
C TYR A 118 -13.52 -8.19 -0.97
N THR A 119 -14.38 -9.09 -0.48
CA THR A 119 -14.93 -9.07 0.87
C THR A 119 -14.39 -10.25 1.67
N PRO A 120 -13.99 -10.09 2.94
CA PRO A 120 -13.50 -11.20 3.74
C PRO A 120 -14.62 -12.22 4.02
N VAL A 121 -14.28 -13.48 3.92
CA VAL A 121 -15.11 -14.60 4.38
C VAL A 121 -14.57 -15.02 5.73
N TYR A 122 -15.41 -14.95 6.73
CA TYR A 122 -15.02 -15.33 8.10
C TYR A 122 -15.35 -16.80 8.37
N ASP A 123 -14.55 -17.42 9.23
CA ASP A 123 -14.82 -18.74 9.77
C ASP A 123 -16.13 -18.71 10.58
N PRO A 124 -17.05 -19.66 10.39
CA PRO A 124 -18.25 -19.80 11.23
C PRO A 124 -17.96 -19.87 12.72
N ASP A 125 -16.80 -20.38 13.11
CA ASP A 125 -16.40 -20.45 14.51
C ASP A 125 -16.21 -19.07 15.14
N TYR A 126 -15.85 -18.06 14.34
CA TYR A 126 -15.81 -16.67 14.81
C TYR A 126 -17.19 -16.18 15.25
N GLU A 127 -18.22 -16.46 14.46
CA GLU A 127 -19.60 -16.06 14.76
C GLU A 127 -20.10 -16.82 15.99
N ARG A 128 -19.85 -18.13 16.09
CA ARG A 128 -20.20 -18.96 17.23
C ARG A 128 -19.58 -18.47 18.56
N ILE A 129 -18.28 -18.08 18.53
CA ILE A 129 -17.63 -17.49 19.71
C ILE A 129 -18.26 -16.14 20.05
N ALA A 130 -18.54 -15.33 19.03
CA ALA A 130 -19.12 -14.00 19.22
C ALA A 130 -20.51 -14.06 19.84
N GLU A 131 -21.37 -14.96 19.35
CA GLU A 131 -22.72 -15.21 19.87
C GLU A 131 -22.67 -15.73 21.31
N TRP A 132 -21.82 -16.71 21.59
CA TRP A 132 -21.62 -17.21 22.94
C TRP A 132 -21.18 -16.13 23.92
N LEU A 133 -20.18 -15.32 23.55
CA LEU A 133 -19.69 -14.23 24.39
C LEU A 133 -20.75 -13.15 24.62
N ALA A 134 -21.65 -12.95 23.64
CA ALA A 134 -22.77 -12.02 23.74
C ALA A 134 -23.94 -12.57 24.56
N GLY A 135 -23.92 -13.86 24.93
CA GLY A 135 -25.00 -14.55 25.63
C GLY A 135 -26.15 -15.01 24.73
N GLU A 136 -25.93 -15.03 23.41
CA GLU A 136 -26.92 -15.41 22.39
C GLU A 136 -26.75 -16.87 21.91
N GLY A 137 -25.69 -17.56 22.36
CA GLY A 137 -25.37 -18.93 21.96
C GLY A 137 -24.76 -19.79 23.09
N GLU A 138 -24.63 -21.07 22.84
CA GLU A 138 -23.95 -22.02 23.76
C GLU A 138 -22.41 -21.89 23.61
N ARG A 139 -21.70 -22.34 24.68
CA ARG A 139 -20.22 -22.36 24.65
C ARG A 139 -19.73 -23.24 23.50
N PRO A 140 -18.99 -22.71 22.54
CA PRO A 140 -18.56 -23.47 21.36
C PRO A 140 -17.41 -24.43 21.71
N GLU A 141 -17.45 -25.63 21.15
CA GLU A 141 -16.28 -26.48 21.01
C GLU A 141 -15.59 -26.19 19.70
N ILE A 142 -14.31 -25.78 19.75
CA ILE A 142 -13.53 -25.40 18.59
C ILE A 142 -12.25 -26.23 18.57
N GLU A 143 -12.01 -26.87 17.45
CA GLU A 143 -10.83 -27.69 17.24
C GLU A 143 -9.55 -26.85 17.41
N GLY A 144 -8.62 -27.30 18.24
CA GLY A 144 -7.38 -26.58 18.53
C GLY A 144 -7.47 -25.47 19.58
N LEU A 145 -8.67 -25.14 20.08
CA LEU A 145 -8.86 -24.13 21.11
C LEU A 145 -9.24 -24.80 22.45
N GLY A 146 -8.30 -24.82 23.40
CA GLY A 146 -8.52 -25.42 24.72
C GLY A 146 -9.50 -24.61 25.61
N GLU A 147 -10.19 -25.25 26.54
CA GLU A 147 -11.13 -24.61 27.46
C GLU A 147 -10.56 -23.39 28.19
N ALA A 148 -9.28 -23.46 28.61
CA ALA A 148 -8.60 -22.34 29.26
C ALA A 148 -8.48 -21.08 28.39
N ALA A 149 -8.45 -21.23 27.07
CA ALA A 149 -8.45 -20.10 26.13
C ALA A 149 -9.85 -19.46 26.08
N LEU A 150 -10.89 -20.27 26.00
CA LEU A 150 -12.28 -19.78 26.04
C LEU A 150 -12.59 -19.11 27.39
N ASP A 151 -12.08 -19.65 28.52
CA ASP A 151 -12.24 -18.99 29.82
C ASP A 151 -11.58 -17.64 29.89
N ARG A 152 -10.39 -17.49 29.32
CA ARG A 152 -9.73 -16.16 29.17
C ARG A 152 -10.54 -15.23 28.31
N ALA A 153 -11.10 -15.71 27.19
CA ALA A 153 -11.98 -14.93 26.32
C ALA A 153 -13.21 -14.43 27.09
N ALA A 154 -13.91 -15.31 27.80
CA ALA A 154 -15.08 -14.95 28.60
C ALA A 154 -14.76 -13.94 29.69
N ALA A 155 -13.67 -14.17 30.45
CA ALA A 155 -13.23 -13.25 31.51
C ALA A 155 -12.86 -11.86 30.96
N PHE A 156 -12.27 -11.78 29.77
CA PHE A 156 -11.98 -10.52 29.12
C PHE A 156 -13.25 -9.84 28.62
N TYR A 157 -14.15 -10.60 28.00
CA TYR A 157 -15.42 -10.07 27.50
C TYR A 157 -16.29 -9.49 28.61
N ALA A 158 -16.39 -10.18 29.73
CA ALA A 158 -17.14 -9.70 30.91
C ALA A 158 -16.68 -8.36 31.46
N ARG A 159 -15.38 -8.03 31.26
CA ARG A 159 -14.78 -6.75 31.72
C ARG A 159 -14.85 -5.64 30.67
N HIS A 160 -14.81 -5.99 29.40
CA HIS A 160 -14.55 -5.02 28.32
C HIS A 160 -15.61 -5.03 27.22
N ALA A 161 -16.56 -5.96 27.23
CA ALA A 161 -17.62 -6.15 26.24
C ALA A 161 -17.10 -6.10 24.77
N SER A 162 -15.93 -6.70 24.53
CA SER A 162 -15.25 -6.71 23.25
C SER A 162 -14.93 -8.13 22.82
N VAL A 163 -15.71 -8.68 21.88
CA VAL A 163 -15.48 -10.02 21.32
C VAL A 163 -14.05 -10.18 20.80
N PRO A 164 -13.51 -9.23 20.07
CA PRO A 164 -12.16 -9.37 19.53
C PRO A 164 -11.04 -9.19 20.55
N GLY A 165 -11.31 -8.43 21.62
CA GLY A 165 -10.41 -8.40 22.76
C GLY A 165 -10.43 -9.72 23.51
N ALA A 166 -11.59 -10.35 23.59
CA ALA A 166 -11.76 -11.67 24.15
C ALA A 166 -11.00 -12.74 23.35
N LEU A 167 -11.11 -12.70 22.02
CA LEU A 167 -10.37 -13.61 21.12
C LEU A 167 -8.86 -13.43 21.26
N ALA A 168 -8.40 -12.17 21.29
CA ALA A 168 -6.98 -11.88 21.50
C ALA A 168 -6.47 -12.35 22.88
N ALA A 169 -7.30 -12.25 23.94
CA ALA A 169 -6.97 -12.81 25.26
C ALA A 169 -6.92 -14.36 25.25
N ALA A 170 -7.63 -14.98 24.31
CA ALA A 170 -7.54 -16.42 24.03
C ALA A 170 -6.30 -16.80 23.19
N GLY A 171 -5.53 -15.83 22.69
CA GLY A 171 -4.39 -16.08 21.81
C GLY A 171 -4.74 -16.12 20.31
N LEU A 172 -5.97 -15.74 19.96
CA LEU A 172 -6.49 -15.77 18.59
C LEU A 172 -6.42 -14.36 17.96
N ARG A 173 -6.15 -14.28 16.67
CA ARG A 173 -6.14 -13.03 15.91
C ARG A 173 -7.39 -12.94 15.05
N GLY A 174 -7.91 -11.74 14.82
CA GLY A 174 -9.03 -11.53 13.91
C GLY A 174 -8.73 -11.99 12.47
N SER A 175 -7.48 -11.93 12.06
CA SER A 175 -7.00 -12.45 10.77
C SER A 175 -7.05 -13.98 10.67
N ASP A 176 -6.96 -14.69 11.78
CA ASP A 176 -6.95 -16.15 11.82
C ASP A 176 -8.33 -16.73 11.48
N PHE A 177 -9.38 -15.90 11.56
CA PHE A 177 -10.75 -16.25 11.20
C PHE A 177 -11.14 -15.87 9.78
N ILE A 178 -10.25 -15.26 9.00
CA ILE A 178 -10.48 -15.03 7.57
C ILE A 178 -10.08 -16.29 6.83
N THR A 179 -11.06 -17.10 6.46
CA THR A 179 -10.85 -18.35 5.71
C THR A 179 -10.68 -18.13 4.24
N GLY A 180 -11.06 -16.94 3.73
CA GLY A 180 -10.96 -16.62 2.34
C GLY A 180 -11.43 -15.21 2.02
N TRP A 181 -11.43 -14.93 0.75
CA TRP A 181 -11.89 -13.66 0.20
C TRP A 181 -12.89 -13.95 -0.90
N LYS A 182 -14.10 -13.42 -0.77
CA LYS A 182 -15.11 -13.50 -1.82
C LYS A 182 -14.96 -12.31 -2.73
N ARG A 183 -14.86 -12.56 -4.04
CA ARG A 183 -14.84 -11.50 -5.04
C ARG A 183 -16.21 -10.82 -5.12
N ARG A 184 -16.21 -9.53 -5.39
CA ARG A 184 -17.41 -8.76 -5.73
C ARG A 184 -18.02 -9.32 -7.02
N GLU A 185 -19.33 -9.43 -7.03
CA GLU A 185 -20.07 -9.92 -8.20
C GLU A 185 -20.71 -8.77 -9.01
N ASP A 186 -20.99 -7.63 -8.34
CA ASP A 186 -21.61 -6.48 -8.99
C ASP A 186 -20.60 -5.73 -9.88
N PRO A 187 -20.81 -5.65 -11.20
CA PRO A 187 -19.92 -4.93 -12.09
C PRO A 187 -19.96 -3.43 -11.83
N LEU A 188 -18.82 -2.77 -12.03
CA LEU A 188 -18.63 -1.32 -12.04
C LEU A 188 -18.38 -0.87 -13.50
N ASP A 189 -18.17 0.43 -13.76
CA ASP A 189 -18.05 0.88 -15.16
C ASP A 189 -16.59 1.12 -15.55
N VAL A 190 -15.88 2.00 -14.84
CA VAL A 190 -14.52 2.42 -15.18
C VAL A 190 -13.60 2.17 -14.00
N GLY A 191 -12.47 1.52 -14.25
CA GLY A 191 -11.37 1.35 -13.30
C GLY A 191 -10.11 2.05 -13.79
N PHE A 192 -9.54 2.93 -12.97
CA PHE A 192 -8.19 3.46 -13.15
C PHE A 192 -7.28 2.81 -12.13
N VAL A 193 -6.21 2.19 -12.57
CA VAL A 193 -5.28 1.47 -11.69
C VAL A 193 -3.91 2.12 -11.78
N ASP A 194 -3.49 2.78 -10.70
CA ASP A 194 -2.12 3.30 -10.58
C ASP A 194 -1.19 2.21 -10.05
N GLU A 195 0.12 2.35 -10.32
CA GLU A 195 1.16 1.36 -9.97
C GLU A 195 0.85 -0.04 -10.52
N ALA A 196 0.32 -0.11 -11.75
CA ALA A 196 -0.12 -1.35 -12.38
C ALA A 196 1.02 -2.38 -12.62
N SER A 197 2.28 -1.96 -12.55
CA SER A 197 3.45 -2.85 -12.54
C SER A 197 3.45 -3.88 -11.41
N MET A 198 2.73 -3.60 -10.31
CA MET A 198 2.60 -4.48 -9.16
C MET A 198 1.42 -5.46 -9.25
N LEU A 199 0.61 -5.41 -10.31
CA LEU A 199 -0.54 -6.30 -10.50
C LEU A 199 -0.09 -7.72 -10.83
N ASP A 200 -0.65 -8.70 -10.13
CA ASP A 200 -0.55 -10.09 -10.56
C ASP A 200 -1.65 -10.47 -11.59
N ALA A 201 -1.46 -11.61 -12.26
CA ALA A 201 -2.37 -12.08 -13.30
C ALA A 201 -3.80 -12.29 -12.77
N ARG A 202 -3.95 -12.83 -11.55
CA ARG A 202 -5.25 -13.09 -10.93
C ARG A 202 -5.98 -11.80 -10.62
N GLN A 203 -5.29 -10.84 -10.02
CA GLN A 203 -5.87 -9.52 -9.74
C GLN A 203 -6.31 -8.82 -11.03
N PHE A 204 -5.52 -8.95 -12.09
CA PHE A 204 -5.87 -8.37 -13.38
C PHE A 204 -7.13 -9.02 -13.98
N ASP A 205 -7.24 -10.34 -13.94
CA ASP A 205 -8.42 -11.04 -14.41
C ASP A 205 -9.66 -10.69 -13.58
N ASP A 206 -9.54 -10.62 -12.25
CA ASP A 206 -10.61 -10.19 -11.36
C ASP A 206 -11.04 -8.73 -11.63
N LEU A 207 -10.10 -7.83 -11.96
CA LEU A 207 -10.40 -6.45 -12.36
C LEU A 207 -11.19 -6.39 -13.66
N ARG A 208 -10.82 -7.18 -14.66
CA ARG A 208 -11.50 -7.23 -15.97
C ARG A 208 -12.94 -7.72 -15.86
N GLU A 209 -13.22 -8.64 -14.94
CA GLU A 209 -14.59 -9.10 -14.71
C GLU A 209 -15.50 -8.04 -14.05
N ILE A 210 -14.90 -7.14 -13.24
CA ILE A 210 -15.63 -6.08 -12.54
C ILE A 210 -15.73 -4.80 -13.38
N PHE A 211 -14.67 -4.47 -14.13
CA PHE A 211 -14.56 -3.22 -14.90
C PHE A 211 -14.49 -3.50 -16.40
N PRO A 212 -15.56 -3.28 -17.16
CA PRO A 212 -15.53 -3.38 -18.61
C PRO A 212 -14.58 -2.36 -19.27
N THR A 213 -14.25 -1.27 -18.57
CA THR A 213 -13.27 -0.27 -19.03
C THR A 213 -12.19 -0.10 -17.99
N LEU A 214 -10.95 -0.45 -18.36
CA LEU A 214 -9.76 -0.37 -17.50
C LEU A 214 -8.67 0.48 -18.11
N VAL A 215 -8.13 1.43 -17.34
CA VAL A 215 -6.93 2.16 -17.69
C VAL A 215 -5.85 1.87 -16.64
N LEU A 216 -4.74 1.31 -17.08
CA LEU A 216 -3.61 0.92 -16.26
C LEU A 216 -2.51 1.97 -16.35
N PHE A 217 -2.08 2.54 -15.23
CA PHE A 217 -0.94 3.45 -15.16
C PHE A 217 0.22 2.68 -14.55
N GLY A 218 1.30 2.51 -15.30
CA GLY A 218 2.43 1.67 -14.89
C GLY A 218 3.78 2.23 -15.29
N ASP A 219 4.81 1.68 -14.68
CA ASP A 219 6.20 1.98 -15.00
C ASP A 219 6.90 0.68 -15.40
N PRO A 220 7.32 0.53 -16.67
CA PRO A 220 7.95 -0.69 -17.14
C PRO A 220 9.35 -0.93 -16.56
N ALA A 221 9.94 0.08 -15.90
CA ALA A 221 11.24 -0.04 -15.22
C ALA A 221 11.11 -0.47 -13.75
N GLN A 222 9.88 -0.58 -13.20
CA GLN A 222 9.67 -1.07 -11.85
C GLN A 222 9.78 -2.60 -11.76
N LEU A 223 9.78 -3.12 -10.53
CA LEU A 223 9.80 -4.56 -10.28
C LEU A 223 8.43 -5.18 -10.61
N ALA A 224 8.48 -6.30 -11.29
CA ALA A 224 7.31 -7.16 -11.48
C ALA A 224 6.84 -7.76 -10.13
N PRO A 225 5.59 -8.25 -10.05
CA PRO A 225 5.06 -8.89 -8.85
C PRO A 225 5.90 -10.10 -8.41
N VAL A 226 6.00 -10.30 -7.09
CA VAL A 226 6.74 -11.43 -6.51
C VAL A 226 6.10 -12.76 -6.92
N GLY A 227 6.92 -13.73 -7.35
CA GLY A 227 6.45 -15.07 -7.71
C GLY A 227 5.95 -15.24 -9.15
N GLN A 228 6.04 -14.21 -9.98
CA GLN A 228 5.81 -14.30 -11.43
C GLN A 228 7.14 -14.29 -12.20
N SER A 229 7.10 -14.75 -13.45
CA SER A 229 8.25 -14.92 -14.34
C SER A 229 8.93 -13.62 -14.80
N GLY A 230 8.71 -12.50 -14.09
CA GLY A 230 9.22 -11.18 -14.46
C GLY A 230 8.38 -10.44 -15.50
N GLU A 231 7.30 -11.05 -16.02
CA GLU A 231 6.38 -10.46 -16.98
C GLU A 231 5.35 -9.58 -16.25
N MET A 232 5.19 -8.35 -16.70
CA MET A 232 4.18 -7.44 -16.17
C MET A 232 2.86 -7.59 -16.94
N ILE A 233 1.74 -7.26 -16.31
CA ILE A 233 0.40 -7.41 -16.89
C ILE A 233 0.25 -6.68 -18.23
N PHE A 234 0.81 -5.49 -18.34
CA PHE A 234 0.71 -4.70 -19.56
C PHE A 234 1.58 -5.25 -20.70
N ASP A 235 2.53 -6.16 -20.44
CA ASP A 235 3.29 -6.86 -21.51
C ASP A 235 2.38 -7.75 -22.35
N ARG A 236 1.28 -8.23 -21.76
CA ARG A 236 0.27 -9.05 -22.41
C ARG A 236 -0.70 -8.27 -23.30
N LEU A 237 -0.71 -6.94 -23.18
CA LEU A 237 -1.57 -6.10 -23.99
C LEU A 237 -0.98 -5.91 -25.39
N ALA A 238 -1.83 -5.87 -26.41
CA ALA A 238 -1.45 -5.56 -27.76
C ALA A 238 -0.85 -4.13 -27.86
N PRO A 239 0.11 -3.89 -28.77
CA PRO A 239 0.81 -2.59 -28.88
C PRO A 239 -0.14 -1.38 -29.00
N GLU A 240 -1.24 -1.50 -29.73
CA GLU A 240 -2.24 -0.45 -29.93
C GLU A 240 -3.02 -0.10 -28.65
N ARG A 241 -2.94 -0.96 -27.63
CA ARG A 241 -3.52 -0.74 -26.29
C ARG A 241 -2.52 -0.18 -25.27
N LYS A 242 -1.33 0.13 -25.72
CA LYS A 242 -0.27 0.72 -24.91
C LYS A 242 0.08 2.10 -25.42
N MET A 243 0.33 3.00 -24.52
CA MET A 243 0.87 4.32 -24.84
C MET A 243 2.00 4.63 -23.86
N GLU A 244 3.11 5.13 -24.37
CA GLU A 244 4.28 5.47 -23.59
C GLU A 244 4.39 6.99 -23.41
N LEU A 245 4.59 7.42 -22.17
CA LEU A 245 4.91 8.79 -21.80
C LEU A 245 6.43 8.91 -21.73
N HIS A 246 7.01 9.55 -22.73
CA HIS A 246 8.46 9.63 -22.87
C HIS A 246 9.07 10.87 -22.19
N ARG A 247 8.26 11.89 -21.97
CA ARG A 247 8.75 13.15 -21.44
C ARG A 247 8.89 13.13 -19.94
N VAL A 248 10.12 13.12 -19.45
CA VAL A 248 10.44 13.42 -18.05
C VAL A 248 10.36 14.93 -17.88
N HIS A 249 9.56 15.43 -16.92
CA HIS A 249 9.45 16.88 -16.70
C HIS A 249 10.81 17.49 -16.34
N ARG A 250 11.11 18.66 -16.87
CA ARG A 250 12.43 19.33 -16.79
C ARG A 250 13.00 19.49 -15.37
N GLN A 251 12.18 19.48 -14.34
CA GLN A 251 12.65 19.54 -12.94
C GLN A 251 13.35 18.25 -12.48
N GLU A 252 13.19 17.15 -13.21
CA GLU A 252 13.79 15.84 -12.91
C GLU A 252 14.88 15.44 -13.92
N ALA A 253 15.03 16.19 -15.02
CA ALA A 253 15.97 15.86 -16.11
C ALA A 253 17.46 15.86 -15.68
N ASP A 254 17.81 16.55 -14.57
CA ASP A 254 19.16 16.58 -14.00
C ASP A 254 19.20 15.88 -12.62
N ASN A 255 18.41 14.84 -12.44
CA ASN A 255 18.39 14.12 -11.16
C ASN A 255 19.26 12.84 -11.22
N PRO A 256 20.46 12.86 -10.62
CA PRO A 256 21.38 11.73 -10.67
C PRO A 256 20.81 10.47 -10.00
N ILE A 257 19.85 10.60 -9.09
CA ILE A 257 19.18 9.47 -8.47
C ILE A 257 18.32 8.73 -9.49
N LEU A 258 17.61 9.48 -10.37
CA LEU A 258 16.82 8.88 -11.44
C LEU A 258 17.71 8.23 -12.50
N ASP A 259 18.85 8.85 -12.84
CA ASP A 259 19.81 8.25 -13.78
C ASP A 259 20.33 6.91 -13.27
N LEU A 260 20.71 6.84 -11.99
CA LEU A 260 21.13 5.60 -11.35
C LEU A 260 19.99 4.55 -11.29
N ALA A 261 18.78 4.99 -10.97
CA ALA A 261 17.62 4.10 -10.95
C ALA A 261 17.28 3.55 -12.33
N HIS A 262 17.40 4.36 -13.38
CA HIS A 262 17.20 3.93 -14.77
C HIS A 262 18.29 2.97 -15.26
N ALA A 263 19.54 3.17 -14.83
CA ALA A 263 20.63 2.28 -15.16
C ALA A 263 20.44 0.86 -14.62
N LEU A 264 19.83 0.73 -13.43
CA LEU A 264 19.48 -0.59 -12.86
C LEU A 264 18.46 -1.39 -13.69
N GLY A 265 17.79 -0.74 -14.64
CA GLY A 265 16.91 -1.42 -15.60
C GLY A 265 17.66 -2.16 -16.71
N ASP A 266 18.98 -1.97 -16.85
CA ASP A 266 19.81 -2.69 -17.82
C ASP A 266 20.25 -4.04 -17.21
N PRO A 267 19.80 -5.19 -17.75
CA PRO A 267 20.18 -6.50 -17.25
C PRO A 267 21.66 -6.83 -17.47
N ALA A 268 22.36 -6.08 -18.32
CA ALA A 268 23.79 -6.25 -18.56
C ALA A 268 24.65 -5.50 -17.54
N LEU A 269 24.07 -4.60 -16.74
CA LEU A 269 24.79 -3.79 -15.78
C LEU A 269 25.33 -4.64 -14.61
N GLY A 270 26.66 -4.70 -14.49
CA GLY A 270 27.34 -5.38 -13.38
C GLY A 270 27.55 -4.47 -12.17
N PHE A 271 27.76 -5.11 -10.98
CA PHE A 271 27.95 -4.39 -9.72
C PHE A 271 29.12 -3.38 -9.81
N ALA A 272 30.28 -3.77 -10.33
CA ALA A 272 31.45 -2.90 -10.41
C ALA A 272 31.23 -1.64 -11.30
N GLU A 273 30.46 -1.80 -12.35
CA GLU A 273 30.07 -0.68 -13.21
C GLU A 273 29.07 0.24 -12.52
N PHE A 274 28.07 -0.32 -11.86
CA PHE A 274 27.09 0.45 -11.10
C PHE A 274 27.75 1.22 -9.94
N GLU A 275 28.68 0.59 -9.21
CA GLU A 275 29.45 1.25 -8.15
C GLU A 275 30.25 2.45 -8.70
N ARG A 276 30.88 2.31 -9.86
CA ARG A 276 31.56 3.42 -10.53
C ARG A 276 30.60 4.56 -10.87
N MET A 277 29.42 4.24 -11.40
CA MET A 277 28.37 5.24 -11.70
C MET A 277 27.94 6.00 -10.44
N ILE A 278 27.76 5.29 -9.30
CA ILE A 278 27.45 5.94 -8.01
C ILE A 278 28.56 6.88 -7.58
N GLN A 279 29.84 6.46 -7.67
CA GLN A 279 31.00 7.28 -7.31
C GLN A 279 31.11 8.53 -8.20
N GLU A 280 30.89 8.38 -9.49
CA GLU A 280 30.84 9.50 -10.44
C GLU A 280 29.70 10.47 -10.13
N ALA A 281 28.49 9.96 -9.87
CA ALA A 281 27.36 10.78 -9.49
C ALA A 281 27.60 11.53 -8.18
N ALA A 282 28.15 10.85 -7.16
CA ALA A 282 28.50 11.43 -5.87
C ALA A 282 29.58 12.52 -5.98
N SER A 283 30.47 12.43 -6.97
CA SER A 283 31.51 13.47 -7.21
C SER A 283 30.93 14.76 -7.81
N ARG A 284 29.74 14.70 -8.41
CA ARG A 284 29.12 15.81 -9.14
C ARG A 284 27.93 16.42 -8.42
N ASP A 285 27.24 15.62 -7.58
CA ASP A 285 25.98 16.04 -6.99
C ASP A 285 25.82 15.50 -5.57
N ALA A 286 25.60 16.41 -4.62
CA ALA A 286 25.46 16.10 -3.20
C ALA A 286 24.19 15.29 -2.84
N ARG A 287 23.25 15.14 -3.77
CA ARG A 287 22.08 14.27 -3.60
C ARG A 287 22.44 12.79 -3.59
N VAL A 288 23.59 12.43 -4.16
CA VAL A 288 24.13 11.08 -4.14
C VAL A 288 25.38 11.05 -3.24
N VAL A 289 25.41 10.12 -2.33
CA VAL A 289 26.57 9.90 -1.43
C VAL A 289 27.00 8.45 -1.58
N TRP A 290 28.27 8.26 -1.95
CA TRP A 290 28.87 6.93 -1.90
C TRP A 290 29.55 6.71 -0.54
N SER A 291 29.27 5.58 0.11
CA SER A 291 29.91 5.18 1.35
C SER A 291 30.23 3.69 1.31
N PRO A 292 31.43 3.27 1.77
CA PRO A 292 31.80 1.85 1.84
C PRO A 292 31.07 1.08 2.97
N ARG A 293 30.27 1.77 3.77
CA ARG A 293 29.53 1.19 4.90
C ARG A 293 28.17 1.87 5.08
N VAL A 294 27.27 1.16 5.75
CA VAL A 294 25.98 1.71 6.17
C VAL A 294 26.21 2.69 7.34
N GLU A 295 25.64 3.87 7.23
CA GLU A 295 25.64 4.89 8.28
C GLU A 295 24.53 4.59 9.28
N VAL A 296 24.87 3.85 10.35
CA VAL A 296 23.89 3.33 11.32
C VAL A 296 23.12 4.44 12.03
N ASP A 297 23.79 5.56 12.35
CA ASP A 297 23.15 6.71 13.01
C ASP A 297 22.08 7.40 12.16
N LEU A 298 22.16 7.23 10.84
CA LEU A 298 21.18 7.78 9.93
C LEU A 298 19.97 6.85 9.74
N MET A 299 20.04 5.58 10.09
CA MET A 299 19.00 4.59 9.79
C MET A 299 17.63 4.92 10.43
N ALA A 300 17.60 5.72 11.48
CA ALA A 300 16.34 6.15 12.11
C ALA A 300 15.49 7.05 11.19
N ARG A 301 16.10 7.81 10.28
CA ARG A 301 15.43 8.74 9.35
C ARG A 301 15.70 8.43 7.89
N SER A 302 16.73 7.67 7.59
CA SER A 302 17.16 7.24 6.26
C SER A 302 17.26 5.72 6.26
N PRO A 303 16.15 4.99 6.06
CA PRO A 303 16.16 3.53 6.13
C PRO A 303 17.09 2.92 5.08
N VAL A 304 17.62 1.75 5.39
CA VAL A 304 18.44 0.99 4.43
C VAL A 304 17.54 0.12 3.58
N LEU A 305 17.55 0.35 2.27
CA LEU A 305 16.87 -0.49 1.30
C LEU A 305 17.74 -1.70 0.98
N VAL A 306 17.14 -2.89 1.09
CA VAL A 306 17.80 -4.18 0.86
C VAL A 306 16.93 -5.09 -0.01
N TRP A 307 17.55 -6.05 -0.66
CA TRP A 307 16.82 -7.07 -1.42
C TRP A 307 16.32 -8.21 -0.53
N ARG A 308 17.22 -8.77 0.29
CA ARG A 308 16.96 -9.97 1.09
C ARG A 308 16.45 -9.67 2.50
N ASN A 309 15.45 -10.43 2.94
CA ASN A 309 14.92 -10.32 4.31
C ASN A 309 15.98 -10.61 5.39
N ALA A 310 16.86 -11.57 5.13
CA ALA A 310 17.95 -11.89 6.06
C ALA A 310 18.92 -10.71 6.26
N THR A 311 19.22 -9.94 5.21
CA THR A 311 20.03 -8.71 5.29
C THR A 311 19.30 -7.64 6.10
N ARG A 312 17.99 -7.47 5.87
CA ARG A 312 17.13 -6.55 6.62
C ARG A 312 17.18 -6.83 8.13
N ILE A 313 16.98 -8.08 8.53
CA ILE A 313 16.98 -8.50 9.94
C ILE A 313 18.34 -8.22 10.59
N ARG A 314 19.45 -8.55 9.91
CA ARG A 314 20.80 -8.30 10.42
C ARG A 314 21.11 -6.80 10.59
N LEU A 315 20.64 -5.96 9.69
CA LEU A 315 20.84 -4.51 9.77
C LEU A 315 20.01 -3.89 10.90
N ILE A 316 18.79 -4.35 11.11
CA ILE A 316 17.95 -3.92 12.25
C ILE A 316 18.59 -4.31 13.58
N ASP A 317 19.10 -5.54 13.68
CA ASP A 317 19.81 -6.01 14.88
C ASP A 317 21.09 -5.19 15.13
N ALA A 318 21.87 -4.88 14.08
CA ALA A 318 23.04 -4.01 14.19
C ALA A 318 22.67 -2.59 14.64
N PHE A 319 21.59 -2.00 14.07
CA PHE A 319 21.08 -0.70 14.49
C PHE A 319 20.73 -0.69 15.98
N ARG A 320 19.96 -1.67 16.43
CA ARG A 320 19.53 -1.75 17.83
C ARG A 320 20.69 -1.96 18.81
N ARG A 321 21.71 -2.76 18.42
CA ARG A 321 22.92 -2.95 19.23
C ARG A 321 23.75 -1.67 19.36
N VAL A 322 23.93 -0.92 18.27
CA VAL A 322 24.70 0.34 18.30
C VAL A 322 24.01 1.37 19.20
N HIS A 323 22.69 1.39 19.21
CA HIS A 323 21.91 2.28 20.07
C HIS A 323 21.61 1.70 21.45
N GLU A 324 22.22 0.57 21.82
CA GLU A 324 22.02 -0.12 23.12
C GLU A 324 20.54 -0.35 23.46
N ALA A 325 19.73 -0.60 22.42
CA ALA A 325 18.29 -0.79 22.58
C ALA A 325 18.01 -2.13 23.28
N PRO A 326 17.19 -2.11 24.36
CA PRO A 326 16.81 -3.34 25.08
C PRO A 326 16.03 -4.29 24.17
N GLU A 327 16.19 -5.59 24.38
CA GLU A 327 15.51 -6.61 23.56
C GLU A 327 13.99 -6.62 23.74
N ASP A 328 13.52 -6.23 24.93
CA ASP A 328 12.12 -6.33 25.36
C ASP A 328 11.28 -5.08 25.12
N ARG A 329 11.88 -3.97 24.64
CA ARG A 329 11.18 -2.71 24.42
C ARG A 329 11.83 -1.84 23.36
N LEU A 330 11.04 -0.88 22.83
CA LEU A 330 11.52 0.16 21.95
C LEU A 330 12.07 1.35 22.74
N LEU A 331 13.08 2.01 22.17
CA LEU A 331 13.52 3.32 22.60
C LEU A 331 12.78 4.44 21.85
N PRO A 332 12.46 5.57 22.50
CA PRO A 332 11.93 6.73 21.80
C PRO A 332 12.88 7.17 20.68
N GLY A 333 12.35 7.34 19.48
CA GLY A 333 13.11 7.66 18.27
C GLY A 333 13.26 6.49 17.31
N GLU A 334 13.02 5.25 17.74
CA GLU A 334 13.08 4.11 16.82
C GLU A 334 12.04 4.24 15.70
N PRO A 335 12.47 4.00 14.43
CA PRO A 335 11.58 4.05 13.28
C PRO A 335 10.76 2.76 13.17
N LEU A 336 9.50 2.91 12.82
CA LEU A 336 8.58 1.80 12.62
C LEU A 336 7.88 1.94 11.26
N ILE A 337 7.42 0.84 10.72
CA ILE A 337 6.52 0.79 9.55
C ILE A 337 5.25 0.08 9.96
N CYS A 338 4.11 0.74 9.73
CA CYS A 338 2.81 0.13 9.96
C CYS A 338 2.59 -1.01 8.95
N ASP A 339 2.35 -2.22 9.44
CA ASP A 339 2.07 -3.40 8.61
C ASP A 339 0.56 -3.65 8.45
N GLY A 340 -0.24 -2.86 9.15
CA GLY A 340 -1.70 -2.89 9.09
C GLY A 340 -2.34 -2.57 10.43
N ILE A 341 -3.67 -2.59 10.48
CA ILE A 341 -4.45 -2.39 11.69
C ILE A 341 -5.30 -3.64 11.91
N GLU A 342 -4.97 -4.40 12.92
CA GLU A 342 -5.72 -5.56 13.39
C GLU A 342 -6.76 -5.09 14.42
N LEU A 343 -7.86 -4.55 13.94
CA LEU A 343 -9.02 -4.18 14.74
C LEU A 343 -10.26 -4.83 14.14
N PRO A 344 -11.16 -5.36 15.00
CA PRO A 344 -12.36 -6.00 14.53
C PRO A 344 -13.36 -5.06 13.89
N LEU A 345 -14.31 -5.63 13.14
CA LEU A 345 -15.40 -4.90 12.46
C LEU A 345 -16.21 -4.00 13.41
N LYS A 346 -16.47 -4.42 14.63
CA LYS A 346 -17.13 -3.59 15.67
C LYS A 346 -16.38 -2.28 15.96
N HIS A 347 -15.09 -2.20 15.67
CA HIS A 347 -14.26 -1.01 15.83
C HIS A 347 -13.96 -0.32 14.50
N ARG A 348 -14.77 -0.53 13.46
CA ARG A 348 -14.62 0.10 12.13
C ARG A 348 -14.39 1.60 12.25
N LYS A 349 -15.17 2.31 13.07
CA LYS A 349 -14.98 3.77 13.28
C LYS A 349 -13.58 4.12 13.81
N LYS A 350 -13.07 3.33 14.77
CA LYS A 350 -11.73 3.55 15.34
C LYS A 350 -10.64 3.22 14.32
N ARG A 351 -10.83 2.18 13.53
CA ARG A 351 -9.92 1.85 12.43
C ARG A 351 -9.87 2.97 11.39
N LEU A 352 -11.03 3.46 10.96
CA LEU A 352 -11.15 4.57 10.01
C LEU A 352 -10.53 5.86 10.55
N ASP A 353 -10.70 6.16 11.86
CA ASP A 353 -10.05 7.30 12.51
C ASP A 353 -8.51 7.18 12.48
N LEU A 354 -7.96 6.02 12.81
CA LEU A 354 -6.52 5.77 12.73
C LEU A 354 -6.00 5.86 11.29
N GLU A 355 -6.74 5.30 10.32
CA GLU A 355 -6.40 5.39 8.90
C GLU A 355 -6.48 6.83 8.38
N ALA A 356 -7.49 7.60 8.76
CA ALA A 356 -7.63 9.02 8.43
C ALA A 356 -6.48 9.87 8.99
N ARG A 357 -5.93 9.49 10.15
CA ARG A 357 -4.74 10.09 10.76
C ARG A 357 -3.43 9.55 10.17
N GLY A 358 -3.48 8.88 9.03
CA GLY A 358 -2.33 8.41 8.28
C GLY A 358 -1.74 7.07 8.75
N LEU A 359 -2.34 6.40 9.74
CA LEU A 359 -1.85 5.10 10.20
C LEU A 359 -2.37 3.98 9.29
N ILE A 360 -1.76 3.87 8.14
CA ILE A 360 -2.10 2.91 7.08
C ILE A 360 -0.93 1.94 6.84
N LYS A 361 -1.20 0.81 6.21
CA LYS A 361 -0.14 -0.15 5.85
C LYS A 361 0.94 0.54 4.99
N GLY A 362 2.21 0.39 5.38
CA GLY A 362 3.35 1.07 4.77
C GLY A 362 3.64 2.49 5.33
N ALA A 363 2.82 3.01 6.25
CA ALA A 363 3.08 4.30 6.87
C ALA A 363 4.35 4.26 7.73
N GLN A 364 5.18 5.28 7.57
CA GLN A 364 6.38 5.48 8.36
C GLN A 364 6.00 6.14 9.68
N VAL A 365 6.52 5.63 10.76
CA VAL A 365 6.15 6.06 12.11
C VAL A 365 7.39 6.12 12.98
N ILE A 366 7.49 7.12 13.83
CA ILE A 366 8.53 7.22 14.86
C ILE A 366 7.90 6.92 16.21
N TYR A 367 8.46 5.96 16.93
CA TYR A 367 8.06 5.66 18.29
C TYR A 367 8.46 6.81 19.24
N LYS A 368 7.51 7.32 20.01
CA LYS A 368 7.70 8.44 20.96
C LYS A 368 7.65 8.01 22.43
N GLY A 369 7.36 6.75 22.68
CA GLY A 369 7.28 6.19 24.02
C GLY A 369 5.96 5.48 24.30
N PRO A 370 5.81 4.88 25.49
CA PRO A 370 4.59 4.20 25.90
C PRO A 370 3.41 5.20 26.02
N GLY A 371 2.22 4.71 25.69
CA GLY A 371 0.98 5.46 25.89
C GLY A 371 0.51 5.46 27.33
N LYS A 372 -0.61 6.13 27.61
CA LYS A 372 -1.22 6.20 28.95
C LYS A 372 -1.82 4.85 29.40
N ARG A 373 -2.14 3.96 28.48
CA ARG A 373 -2.69 2.62 28.73
C ARG A 373 -1.66 1.58 28.37
N ALA A 374 -1.65 0.45 29.09
CA ALA A 374 -0.82 -0.70 28.75
C ALA A 374 -1.10 -1.15 27.30
N GLY A 375 -0.07 -1.50 26.56
CA GLY A 375 -0.16 -1.90 25.15
C GLY A 375 -0.37 -0.74 24.15
N PHE A 376 -0.48 0.50 24.63
CA PHE A 376 -0.55 1.68 23.76
C PHE A 376 0.82 2.32 23.57
N SER A 377 1.07 2.80 22.36
CA SER A 377 2.25 3.58 22.01
C SER A 377 1.85 5.00 21.61
N ARG A 378 2.70 5.96 21.95
CA ARG A 378 2.68 7.30 21.37
C ARG A 378 3.55 7.27 20.14
N LEU A 379 2.99 7.69 19.04
CA LEU A 379 3.54 7.56 17.70
C LEU A 379 3.52 8.91 17.00
N HIS A 380 4.51 9.14 16.15
CA HIS A 380 4.54 10.24 15.21
C HIS A 380 4.48 9.67 13.80
N VAL A 381 3.37 9.88 13.10
CA VAL A 381 3.16 9.42 11.72
C VAL A 381 3.81 10.43 10.78
N VAL A 382 4.82 10.01 10.03
CA VAL A 382 5.57 10.90 9.14
C VAL A 382 4.69 11.33 7.97
N GLY A 383 4.64 12.65 7.71
CA GLY A 383 3.87 13.23 6.60
C GLY A 383 2.36 13.32 6.81
N ALA A 384 1.85 13.05 8.02
CA ALA A 384 0.45 13.28 8.36
C ALA A 384 0.21 14.72 8.84
N GLU A 385 -0.97 15.29 8.55
CA GLU A 385 -1.35 16.63 9.03
C GLU A 385 -1.38 16.70 10.56
N GLU A 386 -1.97 15.66 11.19
CA GLU A 386 -1.95 15.47 12.64
C GLU A 386 -1.05 14.29 13.01
N PRO A 387 0.29 14.48 13.07
CA PRO A 387 1.24 13.38 13.15
C PRO A 387 1.25 12.65 14.50
N GLN A 388 0.71 13.24 15.57
CA GLN A 388 0.73 12.65 16.91
C GLN A 388 -0.46 11.71 17.09
N VAL A 389 -0.19 10.40 17.17
CA VAL A 389 -1.22 9.36 17.34
C VAL A 389 -0.90 8.53 18.57
N SER A 390 -1.92 8.17 19.35
CA SER A 390 -1.81 7.14 20.39
C SER A 390 -2.66 5.95 20.00
N ALA A 391 -2.02 4.80 19.76
CA ALA A 391 -2.69 3.60 19.33
C ALA A 391 -2.25 2.38 20.13
N ALA A 392 -3.16 1.41 20.30
CA ALA A 392 -2.78 0.07 20.72
C ALA A 392 -1.84 -0.51 19.65
N SER A 393 -0.70 -1.02 20.06
CA SER A 393 0.40 -1.36 19.16
C SER A 393 0.87 -2.78 19.37
N ILE A 394 0.99 -3.52 18.27
CA ILE A 394 1.65 -4.81 18.18
C ILE A 394 2.98 -4.54 17.48
N VAL A 395 4.08 -4.74 18.17
CA VAL A 395 5.41 -4.46 17.60
C VAL A 395 6.15 -5.77 17.38
N LYS A 396 6.59 -6.01 16.16
CA LYS A 396 7.36 -7.18 15.76
C LYS A 396 8.79 -6.74 15.43
N ILE A 397 9.75 -7.27 16.19
CA ILE A 397 11.17 -7.11 15.92
C ILE A 397 11.73 -8.51 15.65
N GLU A 398 11.93 -8.78 14.37
CA GLU A 398 12.46 -10.06 13.94
C GLU A 398 13.93 -10.19 14.31
N LYS A 399 14.30 -11.36 14.81
CA LYS A 399 15.68 -11.74 15.10
C LYS A 399 16.11 -12.89 14.20
N PRO A 400 17.42 -13.04 13.92
CA PRO A 400 17.90 -14.18 13.15
C PRO A 400 17.53 -15.50 13.84
N GLY A 401 16.77 -16.35 13.13
CA GLY A 401 16.37 -17.68 13.60
C GLY A 401 15.09 -17.76 14.45
N GLU A 402 14.40 -16.65 14.69
CA GLU A 402 13.10 -16.61 15.38
C GLU A 402 11.95 -16.37 14.38
N GLU A 403 10.93 -17.22 14.38
CA GLU A 403 9.83 -17.13 13.41
C GLU A 403 8.84 -15.99 13.72
N GLU A 404 8.57 -15.66 14.99
CA GLU A 404 7.68 -14.55 15.37
C GLU A 404 8.10 -13.83 16.67
N PRO A 405 9.09 -12.95 16.63
CA PRO A 405 9.45 -12.18 17.82
C PRO A 405 8.46 -11.05 18.07
N PHE A 406 7.84 -11.07 19.25
CA PHE A 406 7.01 -9.98 19.74
C PHE A 406 7.68 -9.27 20.90
N LEU A 407 7.46 -7.96 21.02
CA LEU A 407 7.78 -7.29 22.27
C LEU A 407 6.74 -7.65 23.33
N PRO A 408 7.16 -8.06 24.55
CA PRO A 408 6.28 -8.62 25.59
C PRO A 408 5.12 -7.72 26.04
N TYR A 409 5.23 -6.41 25.83
CA TYR A 409 4.25 -5.41 26.23
C TYR A 409 3.35 -4.93 25.09
N ALA A 410 3.42 -5.57 23.93
CA ALA A 410 2.55 -5.26 22.81
C ALA A 410 1.08 -5.53 23.17
N ALA A 411 0.19 -4.74 22.61
CA ALA A 411 -1.23 -5.04 22.66
C ALA A 411 -1.52 -6.29 21.81
N HIS A 412 -2.50 -7.08 22.22
CA HIS A 412 -2.94 -8.21 21.40
C HIS A 412 -3.72 -7.78 20.16
N MET A 413 -4.19 -6.54 20.12
CA MET A 413 -4.94 -5.95 19.00
C MET A 413 -4.60 -4.48 18.85
N GLY A 414 -4.49 -4.02 17.61
CA GLY A 414 -4.17 -2.64 17.33
C GLY A 414 -3.45 -2.48 16.00
N ALA A 415 -2.67 -1.43 15.88
CA ALA A 415 -1.77 -1.25 14.75
C ALA A 415 -0.55 -2.17 14.89
N VAL A 416 -0.23 -2.88 13.83
CA VAL A 416 0.93 -3.77 13.75
C VAL A 416 2.10 -3.00 13.17
N PHE A 417 3.26 -3.12 13.80
CA PHE A 417 4.47 -2.44 13.37
C PHE A 417 5.64 -3.40 13.21
N LEU A 418 6.38 -3.21 12.12
CA LEU A 418 7.72 -3.75 11.90
C LEU A 418 8.75 -2.68 12.17
N HIS A 419 9.96 -3.06 12.49
CA HIS A 419 11.05 -2.08 12.64
C HIS A 419 11.44 -1.48 11.29
N GLY A 420 11.58 -0.15 11.24
CA GLY A 420 11.72 0.63 10.00
C GLY A 420 13.15 1.01 9.62
N ALA A 421 14.19 0.66 10.41
CA ALA A 421 15.56 1.05 10.11
C ALA A 421 16.14 0.40 8.84
N ALA A 422 15.63 -0.78 8.46
CA ALA A 422 15.92 -1.40 7.17
C ALA A 422 14.63 -1.99 6.58
N VAL A 423 14.47 -1.90 5.25
CA VAL A 423 13.25 -2.27 4.53
C VAL A 423 13.63 -3.01 3.26
N THR A 424 12.91 -4.07 2.92
CA THR A 424 13.11 -4.70 1.62
C THR A 424 12.53 -3.82 0.50
N ILE A 425 13.16 -3.82 -0.67
CA ILE A 425 12.73 -3.01 -1.83
C ILE A 425 11.25 -3.28 -2.15
N HIS A 426 10.79 -4.53 -2.11
CA HIS A 426 9.38 -4.85 -2.33
C HIS A 426 8.42 -4.19 -1.32
N LYS A 427 8.82 -4.13 -0.03
CA LYS A 427 8.01 -3.42 0.99
C LYS A 427 8.12 -1.90 0.90
N ALA A 428 9.20 -1.41 0.26
CA ALA A 428 9.43 0.02 0.03
C ALA A 428 8.61 0.59 -1.13
N GLN A 429 8.14 -0.25 -2.06
CA GLN A 429 7.34 0.19 -3.20
C GLN A 429 6.11 1.00 -2.76
N GLY A 430 5.84 2.10 -3.46
CA GLY A 430 4.82 3.09 -3.09
C GLY A 430 5.15 3.94 -1.87
N SER A 431 6.34 3.82 -1.28
CA SER A 431 6.82 4.68 -0.18
C SER A 431 7.74 5.77 -0.70
N GLN A 432 7.85 6.86 0.07
CA GLN A 432 8.72 8.00 -0.23
C GLN A 432 9.48 8.40 1.03
N TRP A 433 10.74 8.77 0.88
CA TRP A 433 11.62 9.29 1.92
C TRP A 433 12.42 10.47 1.39
N ASP A 434 12.74 11.41 2.26
CA ASP A 434 13.64 12.53 1.90
C ASP A 434 15.05 12.01 1.59
N THR A 435 15.48 11.00 2.33
CA THR A 435 16.77 10.32 2.13
C THR A 435 16.64 8.83 2.41
N VAL A 436 17.38 8.01 1.67
CA VAL A 436 17.49 6.57 1.88
C VAL A 436 18.95 6.14 1.74
N GLN A 437 19.28 5.02 2.35
CA GLN A 437 20.51 4.30 2.09
C GLN A 437 20.19 3.07 1.24
N VAL A 438 21.00 2.73 0.28
CA VAL A 438 20.83 1.53 -0.54
C VAL A 438 22.00 0.60 -0.30
N PHE A 439 21.73 -0.63 0.15
CA PHE A 439 22.75 -1.64 0.31
C PHE A 439 23.02 -2.33 -1.04
N ALA A 440 23.81 -1.65 -1.87
CA ALA A 440 24.04 -2.04 -3.26
C ALA A 440 24.52 -3.50 -3.46
N PRO A 441 25.41 -4.09 -2.59
CA PRO A 441 25.82 -5.49 -2.75
C PRO A 441 24.66 -6.49 -2.73
N ASP A 442 23.55 -6.16 -2.08
CA ASP A 442 22.38 -7.05 -1.99
C ASP A 442 21.53 -7.04 -3.28
N LEU A 443 21.69 -6.04 -4.17
CA LEU A 443 20.97 -5.92 -5.43
C LEU A 443 21.51 -6.86 -6.51
N PHE A 444 22.77 -7.28 -6.41
CA PHE A 444 23.50 -8.10 -7.38
C PHE A 444 23.85 -9.49 -6.83
N ALA A 445 23.22 -9.93 -5.75
CA ALA A 445 23.57 -11.17 -5.02
C ALA A 445 22.63 -12.35 -5.34
#